data_48ae3177f8b141b6f90cc958a64a1048
#
_entry.id   48ae3177f8b141b6f90cc958a64a1048
#
_cell.length_a   1.000
_cell.length_b   1.000
_cell.length_c   1.000
_cell.angle_alpha   90.00
_cell.angle_beta   90.00
_cell.angle_gamma   90.00
#
_symmetry.space_group_name_H-M   'P 1'
#
loop_
_entity.id
_entity.type
_entity.pdbx_description
1 polymer ?
#
loop_
_entity_poly.entity_id
_entity_poly.type
_entity_poly.pdbx_seq_one_letter_code
_entity_poly.pdbx_strand_id
1 'polypeptide(L)'
;MAAAEDELLLPRLPEVFETSKQLLDEVEIATEPTGSRIIQDKVFKGLDLLKKAAEMLSKLDLFSQNDDLEEIASTDLKYLMVPAFQGAFTMKQVNPSKRLDHLQWAREHFLNYLTQCQYYHVAKFELPKTKTNSAENNTANSSMAYPSIIAMASQRQAKIERYKQKKEVEHRLSALKSAVESGQADDEHVREYYLLHLRRWIGISLEEIESIDQEIKILREKDSTKEASTSQSSRHDRPPMKLFVLTRNMAQAKVFGAGYPSLASMTVNDW
;
A
#
# COMPACT_ATOMS: atom_id res chain seq x y z
N MET A 1 28.26 33.78 -19.08
CA MET A 1 28.77 33.26 -17.79
C MET A 1 27.64 33.01 -16.75
N ALA A 2 26.48 33.65 -16.80
CA ALA A 2 25.39 33.43 -15.83
C ALA A 2 24.65 32.08 -15.96
N ALA A 3 24.68 31.43 -17.12
CA ALA A 3 23.99 30.15 -17.32
C ALA A 3 24.71 28.93 -16.71
N ALA A 4 26.02 29.02 -16.44
CA ALA A 4 26.80 27.93 -15.85
C ALA A 4 26.76 27.92 -14.32
N GLU A 5 26.40 29.02 -13.67
CA GLU A 5 26.30 29.12 -12.22
C GLU A 5 24.91 28.62 -11.72
N ASP A 6 23.87 28.71 -12.54
CA ASP A 6 22.54 28.21 -12.23
C ASP A 6 22.46 26.65 -12.32
N GLU A 7 23.30 26.01 -13.11
CA GLU A 7 23.37 24.56 -13.26
C GLU A 7 24.00 23.86 -12.03
N LEU A 8 24.78 24.59 -11.24
CA LEU A 8 25.40 24.13 -9.98
C LEU A 8 24.42 24.14 -8.79
N LEU A 9 23.27 24.81 -8.92
CA LEU A 9 22.24 24.94 -7.89
C LEU A 9 21.09 23.90 -8.03
N LEU A 10 21.08 23.13 -9.13
CA LEU A 10 20.04 22.09 -9.31
C LEU A 10 20.42 20.86 -8.49
N PRO A 11 19.50 20.35 -7.64
CA PRO A 11 19.78 19.15 -6.84
C PRO A 11 20.02 17.97 -7.77
N ARG A 12 21.09 17.19 -7.49
CA ARG A 12 21.47 16.02 -8.29
C ARG A 12 20.53 14.85 -8.00
N LEU A 13 20.33 13.97 -8.98
CA LEU A 13 19.47 12.80 -8.84
C LEU A 13 19.77 11.96 -7.58
N PRO A 14 21.03 11.64 -7.23
CA PRO A 14 21.33 10.92 -6.00
C PRO A 14 20.85 11.64 -4.74
N GLU A 15 21.03 12.96 -4.67
CA GLU A 15 20.61 13.76 -3.50
C GLU A 15 19.09 13.82 -3.36
N VAL A 16 18.39 14.00 -4.48
CA VAL A 16 16.92 14.00 -4.52
C VAL A 16 16.36 12.65 -4.07
N PHE A 17 16.94 11.56 -4.57
CA PHE A 17 16.52 10.21 -4.23
C PHE A 17 16.78 9.88 -2.75
N GLU A 18 18.00 10.13 -2.24
CA GLU A 18 18.33 9.82 -0.84
C GLU A 18 17.49 10.68 0.14
N THR A 19 17.28 11.97 -0.19
CA THR A 19 16.41 12.82 0.63
C THR A 19 14.96 12.30 0.65
N SER A 20 14.45 11.85 -0.50
CA SER A 20 13.10 11.30 -0.56
C SER A 20 12.98 9.98 0.21
N LYS A 21 13.99 9.11 0.14
CA LYS A 21 14.06 7.87 0.89
C LYS A 21 14.10 8.15 2.41
N GLN A 22 14.95 9.09 2.84
CA GLN A 22 15.02 9.48 4.25
C GLN A 22 13.66 10.01 4.75
N LEU A 23 12.98 10.86 3.96
CA LEU A 23 11.65 11.35 4.32
C LEU A 23 10.62 10.21 4.43
N LEU A 24 10.71 9.18 3.58
CA LEU A 24 9.84 8.01 3.64
C LEU A 24 10.10 7.23 4.94
N ASP A 25 11.35 6.95 5.25
CA ASP A 25 11.76 6.27 6.48
C ASP A 25 11.27 7.06 7.73
N GLU A 26 11.44 8.39 7.72
CA GLU A 26 10.96 9.27 8.81
C GLU A 26 9.44 9.21 8.97
N VAL A 27 8.67 9.18 7.87
CA VAL A 27 7.21 9.06 7.90
C VAL A 27 6.76 7.68 8.39
N GLU A 28 7.50 6.62 8.04
CA GLU A 28 7.17 5.25 8.46
C GLU A 28 7.41 5.01 9.97
N ILE A 29 8.50 5.57 10.53
CA ILE A 29 8.85 5.41 11.93
C ILE A 29 8.24 6.47 12.85
N ALA A 30 7.55 7.47 12.29
CA ALA A 30 6.97 8.55 13.06
C ALA A 30 5.93 8.04 14.06
N THR A 31 6.01 8.53 15.28
CA THR A 31 5.01 8.26 16.34
C THR A 31 3.81 9.20 16.25
N GLU A 32 3.90 10.27 15.47
CA GLU A 32 2.84 11.23 15.26
C GLU A 32 1.75 10.67 14.33
N PRO A 33 0.49 11.13 14.49
CA PRO A 33 -0.59 10.74 13.59
C PRO A 33 -0.25 11.11 12.14
N THR A 34 -0.51 10.20 11.20
CA THR A 34 -0.28 10.43 9.75
C THR A 34 -0.95 11.71 9.24
N GLY A 35 -2.12 12.09 9.79
CA GLY A 35 -2.83 13.33 9.45
C GLY A 35 -2.25 14.61 10.05
N SER A 36 -1.19 14.55 10.86
CA SER A 36 -0.55 15.75 11.40
C SER A 36 0.08 16.58 10.28
N ARG A 37 0.09 17.90 10.45
CA ARG A 37 0.66 18.82 9.47
C ARG A 37 2.14 18.51 9.18
N ILE A 38 2.90 18.20 10.22
CA ILE A 38 4.33 17.89 10.12
C ILE A 38 4.55 16.67 9.20
N ILE A 39 3.76 15.60 9.41
CA ILE A 39 3.87 14.39 8.59
C ILE A 39 3.38 14.66 7.17
N GLN A 40 2.26 15.38 7.00
CA GLN A 40 1.76 15.71 5.65
C GLN A 40 2.71 16.61 4.87
N ASP A 41 3.37 17.58 5.52
CA ASP A 41 4.40 18.42 4.88
C ASP A 41 5.59 17.55 4.37
N LYS A 42 6.03 16.53 5.15
CA LYS A 42 7.04 15.56 4.72
C LYS A 42 6.56 14.71 3.54
N VAL A 43 5.31 14.24 3.57
CA VAL A 43 4.69 13.46 2.50
C VAL A 43 4.66 14.26 1.19
N PHE A 44 4.20 15.50 1.22
CA PHE A 44 4.15 16.36 0.02
C PHE A 44 5.56 16.69 -0.50
N LYS A 45 6.51 16.99 0.39
CA LYS A 45 7.90 17.21 0.00
C LYS A 45 8.53 15.97 -0.64
N GLY A 46 8.28 14.79 -0.07
CA GLY A 46 8.76 13.52 -0.63
C GLY A 46 8.20 13.26 -2.04
N LEU A 47 6.90 13.48 -2.24
CA LEU A 47 6.25 13.34 -3.56
C LEU A 47 6.82 14.33 -4.60
N ASP A 48 7.07 15.59 -4.23
CA ASP A 48 7.66 16.59 -5.11
C ASP A 48 9.09 16.20 -5.52
N LEU A 49 9.89 15.73 -4.58
CA LEU A 49 11.24 15.23 -4.86
C LEU A 49 11.22 14.02 -5.78
N LEU A 50 10.33 13.03 -5.53
CA LEU A 50 10.24 11.84 -6.39
C LEU A 50 9.70 12.16 -7.78
N LYS A 51 8.83 13.16 -7.92
CA LYS A 51 8.42 13.66 -9.23
C LYS A 51 9.61 14.23 -10.00
N LYS A 52 10.43 15.07 -9.36
CA LYS A 52 11.68 15.59 -9.95
C LYS A 52 12.64 14.46 -10.31
N ALA A 53 12.80 13.46 -9.42
CA ALA A 53 13.63 12.29 -9.71
C ALA A 53 13.13 11.53 -10.95
N ALA A 54 11.83 11.29 -11.07
CA ALA A 54 11.24 10.62 -12.24
C ALA A 54 11.46 11.42 -13.54
N GLU A 55 11.32 12.75 -13.50
CA GLU A 55 11.62 13.63 -14.64
C GLU A 55 13.11 13.58 -15.04
N MET A 56 14.02 13.54 -14.06
CA MET A 56 15.45 13.38 -14.31
C MET A 56 15.78 12.01 -14.92
N LEU A 57 15.19 10.93 -14.40
CA LEU A 57 15.38 9.58 -14.92
C LEU A 57 14.92 9.46 -16.37
N SER A 58 13.78 10.07 -16.71
CA SER A 58 13.28 10.12 -18.08
C SER A 58 14.19 10.91 -19.02
N LYS A 59 14.81 12.00 -18.54
CA LYS A 59 15.74 12.80 -19.34
C LYS A 59 17.09 12.12 -19.55
N LEU A 60 17.54 11.36 -18.55
CA LEU A 60 18.83 10.65 -18.59
C LEU A 60 18.73 9.31 -19.35
N ASP A 61 17.50 8.86 -19.66
CA ASP A 61 17.22 7.57 -20.32
C ASP A 61 17.96 6.39 -19.68
N LEU A 62 17.99 6.39 -18.32
CA LEU A 62 18.74 5.40 -17.54
C LEU A 62 18.14 3.99 -17.61
N PHE A 63 16.90 3.87 -18.04
CA PHE A 63 16.14 2.60 -18.10
C PHE A 63 15.46 2.45 -19.46
N SER A 64 16.26 2.04 -20.44
CA SER A 64 15.77 1.76 -21.78
C SER A 64 15.03 0.41 -21.83
N GLN A 65 14.02 0.32 -22.69
CA GLN A 65 13.32 -0.97 -22.93
C GLN A 65 14.18 -2.00 -23.69
N ASN A 66 15.40 -1.63 -24.11
CA ASN A 66 16.28 -2.54 -24.84
C ASN A 66 17.43 -3.07 -23.97
N ASP A 67 17.57 -2.54 -22.74
CA ASP A 67 18.69 -2.88 -21.87
C ASP A 67 18.32 -4.09 -20.98
N ASP A 68 19.28 -4.98 -20.81
CA ASP A 68 19.18 -6.05 -19.83
C ASP A 68 19.53 -5.55 -18.42
N LEU A 69 18.99 -6.20 -17.39
CA LEU A 69 19.28 -5.83 -16.00
C LEU A 69 20.78 -5.74 -15.73
N GLU A 70 21.60 -6.59 -16.38
CA GLU A 70 23.04 -6.68 -16.22
C GLU A 70 23.79 -5.45 -16.77
N GLU A 71 23.17 -4.71 -17.70
CA GLU A 71 23.74 -3.51 -18.31
C GLU A 71 23.55 -2.27 -17.43
N ILE A 72 22.60 -2.31 -16.49
CA ILE A 72 22.36 -1.23 -15.53
C ILE A 72 23.47 -1.23 -14.48
N ALA A 73 24.10 -0.06 -14.25
CA ALA A 73 25.11 0.09 -13.21
C ALA A 73 24.55 -0.27 -11.81
N SER A 74 25.34 -0.93 -10.98
CA SER A 74 24.93 -1.40 -9.66
C SER A 74 24.36 -0.28 -8.79
N THR A 75 24.95 0.92 -8.86
CA THR A 75 24.53 2.12 -8.12
C THR A 75 23.23 2.73 -8.61
N ASP A 76 22.84 2.46 -9.85
CA ASP A 76 21.65 3.03 -10.49
C ASP A 76 20.40 2.16 -10.33
N LEU A 77 20.58 0.88 -9.98
CA LEU A 77 19.48 -0.04 -9.69
C LEU A 77 18.48 0.51 -8.65
N LYS A 78 18.95 1.31 -7.70
CA LYS A 78 18.13 1.94 -6.67
C LYS A 78 17.02 2.83 -7.24
N TYR A 79 17.24 3.46 -8.37
CA TYR A 79 16.27 4.37 -8.97
C TYR A 79 15.04 3.67 -9.55
N LEU A 80 15.12 2.37 -9.80
CA LEU A 80 13.94 1.57 -10.14
C LEU A 80 12.87 1.61 -9.03
N MET A 81 13.24 1.93 -7.77
CA MET A 81 12.29 2.05 -6.65
C MET A 81 11.48 3.36 -6.66
N VAL A 82 11.80 4.33 -7.51
CA VAL A 82 11.11 5.63 -7.54
C VAL A 82 9.59 5.49 -7.63
N PRO A 83 9.01 4.71 -8.55
CA PRO A 83 7.55 4.56 -8.60
C PRO A 83 6.98 3.90 -7.34
N ALA A 84 7.67 2.92 -6.73
CA ALA A 84 7.22 2.30 -5.50
C ALA A 84 7.16 3.30 -4.32
N PHE A 85 8.17 4.17 -4.21
CA PHE A 85 8.18 5.24 -3.20
C PHE A 85 7.07 6.27 -3.45
N GLN A 86 6.78 6.62 -4.71
CA GLN A 86 5.64 7.47 -5.06
C GLN A 86 4.32 6.83 -4.60
N GLY A 87 4.13 5.54 -4.84
CA GLY A 87 2.99 4.79 -4.34
C GLY A 87 2.86 4.85 -2.83
N ALA A 88 3.96 4.58 -2.10
CA ALA A 88 3.99 4.59 -0.64
C ALA A 88 3.64 5.98 -0.05
N PHE A 89 4.20 7.06 -0.58
CA PHE A 89 3.83 8.41 -0.15
C PHE A 89 2.39 8.77 -0.49
N THR A 90 1.90 8.37 -1.67
CA THR A 90 0.52 8.63 -2.08
C THR A 90 -0.48 7.97 -1.13
N MET A 91 -0.17 6.77 -0.64
CA MET A 91 -0.97 6.08 0.39
C MET A 91 -1.04 6.84 1.72
N LYS A 92 0.03 7.59 2.06
CA LYS A 92 0.14 8.38 3.30
C LYS A 92 -0.56 9.75 3.21
N GLN A 93 -1.04 10.15 2.04
CA GLN A 93 -1.83 11.39 1.92
C GLN A 93 -3.17 11.25 2.61
N VAL A 94 -3.50 12.23 3.47
CA VAL A 94 -4.77 12.26 4.23
C VAL A 94 -5.69 13.32 3.67
N ASN A 95 -6.62 12.91 2.81
CA ASN A 95 -7.72 13.72 2.32
C ASN A 95 -8.95 12.82 2.08
N PRO A 96 -9.95 12.86 2.98
CA PRO A 96 -11.12 11.99 2.87
C PRO A 96 -11.88 12.13 1.54
N SER A 97 -11.96 13.36 0.99
CA SER A 97 -12.68 13.62 -0.26
C SER A 97 -11.95 13.10 -1.49
N LYS A 98 -10.62 12.92 -1.41
CA LYS A 98 -9.77 12.44 -2.51
C LYS A 98 -9.19 11.04 -2.22
N ARG A 99 -9.69 10.34 -1.21
CA ARG A 99 -9.13 9.04 -0.83
C ARG A 99 -9.18 8.03 -1.97
N LEU A 100 -10.27 7.98 -2.72
CA LEU A 100 -10.40 7.09 -3.86
C LEU A 100 -9.36 7.40 -4.96
N ASP A 101 -9.14 8.69 -5.26
CA ASP A 101 -8.16 9.11 -6.25
C ASP A 101 -6.73 8.75 -5.79
N HIS A 102 -6.41 8.99 -4.52
CA HIS A 102 -5.10 8.64 -3.95
C HIS A 102 -4.85 7.14 -4.02
N LEU A 103 -5.85 6.31 -3.75
CA LEU A 103 -5.74 4.85 -3.86
C LEU A 103 -5.48 4.42 -5.31
N GLN A 104 -6.18 5.01 -6.27
CA GLN A 104 -6.00 4.69 -7.69
C GLN A 104 -4.60 5.10 -8.17
N TRP A 105 -4.12 6.30 -7.81
CA TRP A 105 -2.77 6.75 -8.15
C TRP A 105 -1.69 5.91 -7.49
N ALA A 106 -1.86 5.58 -6.20
CA ALA A 106 -0.91 4.70 -5.52
C ALA A 106 -0.84 3.32 -6.19
N ARG A 107 -2.00 2.76 -6.55
CA ARG A 107 -2.08 1.49 -7.29
C ARG A 107 -1.35 1.55 -8.63
N GLU A 108 -1.53 2.64 -9.37
CA GLU A 108 -0.85 2.85 -10.65
C GLU A 108 0.66 2.93 -10.49
N HIS A 109 1.15 3.66 -9.50
CA HIS A 109 2.57 3.73 -9.18
C HIS A 109 3.17 2.37 -8.82
N PHE A 110 2.50 1.59 -7.96
CA PHE A 110 2.96 0.24 -7.62
C PHE A 110 2.93 -0.70 -8.82
N LEU A 111 1.91 -0.64 -9.67
CA LEU A 111 1.85 -1.43 -10.90
C LEU A 111 2.96 -1.06 -11.87
N ASN A 112 3.25 0.22 -12.05
CA ASN A 112 4.37 0.68 -12.88
C ASN A 112 5.70 0.10 -12.37
N TYR A 113 5.93 0.17 -11.06
CA TYR A 113 7.11 -0.45 -10.43
C TYR A 113 7.20 -1.96 -10.70
N LEU A 114 6.10 -2.68 -10.47
CA LEU A 114 6.06 -4.13 -10.69
C LEU A 114 6.28 -4.49 -12.15
N THR A 115 5.72 -3.72 -13.08
CA THR A 115 5.90 -3.93 -14.52
C THR A 115 7.36 -3.74 -14.92
N GLN A 116 8.04 -2.71 -14.40
CA GLN A 116 9.48 -2.51 -14.64
C GLN A 116 10.30 -3.66 -14.05
N CYS A 117 10.01 -4.09 -12.82
CA CYS A 117 10.71 -5.23 -12.21
C CYS A 117 10.47 -6.55 -12.95
N GLN A 118 9.29 -6.75 -13.52
CA GLN A 118 9.00 -7.92 -14.36
C GLN A 118 9.76 -7.85 -15.68
N TYR A 119 9.81 -6.68 -16.28
CA TYR A 119 10.55 -6.44 -17.51
C TYR A 119 12.03 -6.80 -17.34
N TYR A 120 12.68 -6.26 -16.31
CA TYR A 120 14.09 -6.55 -15.99
C TYR A 120 14.32 -7.90 -15.28
N HIS A 121 13.32 -8.75 -15.16
CA HIS A 121 13.45 -10.10 -14.54
C HIS A 121 14.04 -10.09 -13.13
N VAL A 122 13.82 -9.04 -12.34
CA VAL A 122 14.34 -8.88 -10.97
C VAL A 122 13.88 -10.02 -10.05
N ALA A 123 12.64 -10.49 -10.21
CA ALA A 123 12.07 -11.63 -9.50
C ALA A 123 10.92 -12.26 -10.30
N LYS A 124 10.58 -13.50 -9.96
CA LYS A 124 9.41 -14.20 -10.52
C LYS A 124 8.19 -13.90 -9.63
N PHE A 125 7.19 -13.24 -10.16
CA PHE A 125 5.90 -12.98 -9.50
C PHE A 125 4.82 -12.77 -10.57
N GLU A 126 3.56 -12.86 -10.15
CA GLU A 126 2.42 -12.58 -11.03
C GLU A 126 1.91 -11.15 -10.80
N LEU A 127 1.70 -10.41 -11.90
CA LEU A 127 1.10 -9.09 -11.81
C LEU A 127 -0.36 -9.19 -11.36
N PRO A 128 -0.79 -8.33 -10.42
CA PRO A 128 -2.19 -8.25 -10.02
C PRO A 128 -3.06 -7.89 -11.22
N LYS A 129 -4.03 -8.77 -11.55
CA LYS A 129 -4.96 -8.53 -12.66
C LYS A 129 -5.83 -7.32 -12.33
N THR A 130 -5.88 -6.36 -13.24
CA THR A 130 -6.88 -5.29 -13.18
C THR A 130 -8.23 -5.95 -13.44
N LYS A 131 -9.10 -6.01 -12.43
CA LYS A 131 -10.50 -6.36 -12.63
C LYS A 131 -11.17 -5.17 -13.33
N THR A 132 -10.92 -5.00 -14.62
CA THR A 132 -11.79 -4.22 -15.47
C THR A 132 -13.15 -4.90 -15.43
N ASN A 133 -14.22 -4.12 -15.22
CA ASN A 133 -15.60 -4.56 -15.33
C ASN A 133 -15.89 -5.04 -16.77
N SER A 134 -15.35 -6.17 -17.16
CA SER A 134 -15.91 -6.97 -18.22
C SER A 134 -17.03 -7.77 -17.54
N ALA A 135 -18.26 -7.35 -17.80
CA ALA A 135 -19.46 -8.11 -17.57
C ALA A 135 -19.32 -9.42 -18.37
N GLU A 136 -18.63 -10.40 -17.81
CA GLU A 136 -18.80 -11.77 -18.24
C GLU A 136 -20.04 -12.29 -17.52
N ASN A 137 -21.12 -12.34 -18.32
CA ASN A 137 -22.28 -13.20 -18.10
C ASN A 137 -21.78 -14.61 -17.77
N ASN A 138 -21.67 -14.93 -16.51
CA ASN A 138 -21.72 -16.29 -16.03
C ASN A 138 -23.02 -16.47 -15.22
N THR A 139 -24.09 -16.81 -15.96
CA THR A 139 -25.18 -17.64 -15.48
C THR A 139 -24.59 -18.94 -14.93
N ALA A 140 -24.27 -18.97 -13.67
CA ALA A 140 -24.05 -20.21 -12.94
C ALA A 140 -24.39 -20.00 -11.49
N ASN A 141 -25.53 -20.57 -11.11
CA ASN A 141 -25.93 -21.02 -9.78
C ASN A 141 -25.09 -20.49 -8.60
N SER A 142 -25.68 -19.51 -7.93
CA SER A 142 -25.32 -19.10 -6.59
C SER A 142 -25.58 -20.22 -5.60
N SER A 143 -24.69 -21.21 -5.54
CA SER A 143 -24.44 -21.93 -4.30
C SER A 143 -23.35 -21.14 -3.60
N MET A 144 -23.57 -20.67 -2.38
CA MET A 144 -22.54 -20.20 -1.47
C MET A 144 -21.58 -21.38 -1.21
N ALA A 145 -20.67 -21.62 -2.14
CA ALA A 145 -19.62 -22.59 -1.97
C ALA A 145 -18.63 -21.98 -0.98
N TYR A 146 -18.66 -22.47 0.24
CA TYR A 146 -17.55 -22.25 1.18
C TYR A 146 -16.24 -22.60 0.46
N PRO A 147 -15.22 -21.72 0.51
CA PRO A 147 -13.95 -22.03 -0.13
C PRO A 147 -13.49 -23.40 0.36
N SER A 148 -13.16 -24.28 -0.56
CA SER A 148 -12.73 -25.64 -0.24
C SER A 148 -11.62 -25.57 0.81
N ILE A 149 -11.65 -26.45 1.81
CA ILE A 149 -10.59 -26.56 2.84
C ILE A 149 -9.21 -26.64 2.20
N ILE A 150 -9.10 -27.28 1.06
CA ILE A 150 -7.87 -27.37 0.25
C ILE A 150 -7.43 -25.99 -0.26
N ALA A 151 -8.37 -25.18 -0.76
CA ALA A 151 -8.06 -23.81 -1.21
C ALA A 151 -7.63 -22.92 -0.05
N MET A 152 -8.25 -23.04 1.11
CA MET A 152 -7.85 -22.31 2.32
C MET A 152 -6.48 -22.76 2.82
N ALA A 153 -6.17 -24.05 2.79
CA ALA A 153 -4.86 -24.57 3.16
C ALA A 153 -3.76 -24.09 2.20
N SER A 154 -4.01 -24.11 0.89
CA SER A 154 -3.10 -23.59 -0.14
C SER A 154 -2.84 -22.08 0.04
N GLN A 155 -3.88 -21.31 0.30
CA GLN A 155 -3.75 -19.86 0.56
C GLN A 155 -2.92 -19.58 1.81
N ARG A 156 -3.13 -20.36 2.89
CA ARG A 156 -2.34 -20.26 4.11
C ARG A 156 -0.87 -20.60 3.85
N GLN A 157 -0.61 -21.66 3.10
CA GLN A 157 0.75 -22.09 2.75
C GLN A 157 1.46 -21.00 1.93
N ALA A 158 0.79 -20.40 0.95
CA ALA A 158 1.33 -19.28 0.17
C ALA A 158 1.68 -18.06 1.02
N LYS A 159 0.86 -17.75 2.04
CA LYS A 159 1.17 -16.66 3.00
C LYS A 159 2.39 -16.98 3.86
N ILE A 160 2.53 -18.21 4.33
CA ILE A 160 3.70 -18.65 5.11
C ILE A 160 4.96 -18.55 4.26
N GLU A 161 4.91 -18.98 3.00
CA GLU A 161 6.05 -18.91 2.10
C GLU A 161 6.48 -17.47 1.81
N ARG A 162 5.53 -16.58 1.50
CA ARG A 162 5.82 -15.13 1.35
C ARG A 162 6.47 -14.53 2.60
N TYR A 163 6.00 -14.91 3.78
CA TYR A 163 6.59 -14.44 5.04
C TYR A 163 8.03 -14.91 5.21
N LYS A 164 8.33 -16.19 4.90
CA LYS A 164 9.68 -16.73 4.97
C LYS A 164 10.62 -15.99 4.01
N GLN A 165 10.20 -15.81 2.75
CA GLN A 165 10.96 -15.06 1.74
C GLN A 165 11.23 -13.62 2.19
N LYS A 166 10.23 -12.93 2.75
CA LYS A 166 10.39 -11.59 3.32
C LYS A 166 11.45 -11.56 4.42
N LYS A 167 11.40 -12.52 5.35
CA LYS A 167 12.38 -12.62 6.44
C LYS A 167 13.79 -12.93 5.94
N GLU A 168 13.94 -13.77 4.95
CA GLU A 168 15.24 -14.07 4.33
C GLU A 168 15.83 -12.83 3.67
N VAL A 169 15.03 -12.10 2.89
CA VAL A 169 15.47 -10.83 2.26
C VAL A 169 15.86 -9.80 3.32
N GLU A 170 15.07 -9.60 4.38
CA GLU A 170 15.39 -8.69 5.47
C GLU A 170 16.70 -9.07 6.18
N HIS A 171 16.92 -10.35 6.43
CA HIS A 171 18.15 -10.84 7.06
C HIS A 171 19.38 -10.56 6.17
N ARG A 172 19.32 -10.86 4.87
CA ARG A 172 20.40 -10.59 3.93
C ARG A 172 20.68 -9.09 3.78
N LEU A 173 19.63 -8.26 3.68
CA LEU A 173 19.76 -6.80 3.64
C LEU A 173 20.48 -6.28 4.88
N SER A 174 20.13 -6.78 6.05
CA SER A 174 20.75 -6.40 7.32
C SER A 174 22.25 -6.74 7.36
N ALA A 175 22.63 -7.89 6.78
CA ALA A 175 24.01 -8.33 6.72
C ALA A 175 24.87 -7.45 5.78
N LEU A 176 24.33 -7.04 4.62
CA LEU A 176 25.06 -6.26 3.64
C LEU A 176 25.08 -4.75 3.94
N LYS A 177 24.10 -4.28 4.70
CA LYS A 177 23.87 -2.84 4.96
C LYS A 177 25.13 -2.11 5.42
N SER A 178 25.80 -2.63 6.44
CA SER A 178 26.98 -1.98 7.04
C SER A 178 28.13 -1.83 6.06
N ALA A 179 28.40 -2.86 5.27
CA ALA A 179 29.48 -2.85 4.27
C ALA A 179 29.21 -1.87 3.13
N VAL A 180 27.97 -1.80 2.66
CA VAL A 180 27.57 -0.89 1.58
C VAL A 180 27.56 0.57 2.06
N GLU A 181 27.02 0.86 3.25
CA GLU A 181 26.96 2.22 3.81
C GLU A 181 28.35 2.77 4.16
N SER A 182 29.29 1.90 4.55
CA SER A 182 30.68 2.29 4.81
C SER A 182 31.54 2.45 3.54
N GLY A 183 30.98 2.11 2.36
CA GLY A 183 31.72 2.15 1.09
C GLY A 183 32.82 1.07 0.96
N GLN A 184 32.79 0.04 1.81
CA GLN A 184 33.76 -1.06 1.81
C GLN A 184 33.30 -2.27 0.99
N ALA A 185 32.04 -2.26 0.53
CA ALA A 185 31.49 -3.32 -0.30
C ALA A 185 32.05 -3.24 -1.73
N ASP A 186 32.36 -4.38 -2.32
CA ASP A 186 32.64 -4.48 -3.74
C ASP A 186 31.36 -4.27 -4.58
N ASP A 187 31.51 -4.14 -5.89
CA ASP A 187 30.37 -3.89 -6.79
C ASP A 187 29.35 -5.03 -6.79
N GLU A 188 29.77 -6.28 -6.59
CA GLU A 188 28.89 -7.45 -6.52
C GLU A 188 27.97 -7.35 -5.28
N HIS A 189 28.51 -7.02 -4.12
CA HIS A 189 27.74 -6.83 -2.90
C HIS A 189 26.81 -5.60 -2.96
N VAL A 190 27.27 -4.52 -3.59
CA VAL A 190 26.42 -3.33 -3.83
C VAL A 190 25.26 -3.71 -4.75
N ARG A 191 25.50 -4.48 -5.78
CA ARG A 191 24.48 -4.96 -6.71
C ARG A 191 23.48 -5.88 -6.00
N GLU A 192 23.97 -6.87 -5.25
CA GLU A 192 23.13 -7.77 -4.46
C GLU A 192 22.25 -6.97 -3.47
N TYR A 193 22.81 -5.99 -2.78
CA TYR A 193 22.09 -5.14 -1.85
C TYR A 193 20.92 -4.43 -2.52
N TYR A 194 21.12 -3.78 -3.66
CA TYR A 194 20.02 -3.10 -4.35
C TYR A 194 19.01 -4.07 -4.97
N LEU A 195 19.42 -5.21 -5.48
CA LEU A 195 18.50 -6.25 -5.94
C LEU A 195 17.63 -6.80 -4.82
N LEU A 196 18.17 -6.97 -3.63
CA LEU A 196 17.39 -7.36 -2.44
C LEU A 196 16.40 -6.27 -2.02
N HIS A 197 16.78 -4.99 -2.12
CA HIS A 197 15.86 -3.87 -1.91
C HIS A 197 14.71 -3.89 -2.92
N LEU A 198 14.98 -4.10 -4.20
CA LEU A 198 13.97 -4.25 -5.23
C LEU A 198 13.03 -5.42 -4.91
N ARG A 199 13.56 -6.59 -4.55
CA ARG A 199 12.73 -7.75 -4.15
C ARG A 199 11.88 -7.48 -2.92
N ARG A 200 12.41 -6.78 -1.94
CA ARG A 200 11.63 -6.33 -0.76
C ARG A 200 10.45 -5.45 -1.19
N TRP A 201 10.69 -4.48 -2.07
CA TRP A 201 9.65 -3.57 -2.54
C TRP A 201 8.63 -4.22 -3.48
N ILE A 202 9.03 -5.28 -4.22
CA ILE A 202 8.06 -6.12 -4.96
C ILE A 202 7.06 -6.74 -3.98
N GLY A 203 7.54 -7.32 -2.88
CA GLY A 203 6.66 -7.88 -1.84
C GLY A 203 5.72 -6.84 -1.23
N ILE A 204 6.25 -5.67 -0.84
CA ILE A 204 5.45 -4.56 -0.30
C ILE A 204 4.40 -4.10 -1.31
N SER A 205 4.79 -3.88 -2.58
CA SER A 205 3.87 -3.41 -3.62
C SER A 205 2.73 -4.38 -3.89
N LEU A 206 2.98 -5.68 -3.86
CA LEU A 206 1.94 -6.70 -4.00
C LEU A 206 0.96 -6.70 -2.81
N GLU A 207 1.47 -6.59 -1.58
CA GLU A 207 0.66 -6.50 -0.36
C GLU A 207 -0.19 -5.22 -0.37
N GLU A 208 0.39 -4.08 -0.74
CA GLU A 208 -0.29 -2.79 -0.81
C GLU A 208 -1.39 -2.76 -1.89
N ILE A 209 -1.14 -3.30 -3.08
CA ILE A 209 -2.16 -3.39 -4.14
C ILE A 209 -3.33 -4.26 -3.67
N GLU A 210 -3.09 -5.37 -2.99
CA GLU A 210 -4.16 -6.21 -2.43
C GLU A 210 -5.02 -5.42 -1.43
N SER A 211 -4.38 -4.65 -0.55
CA SER A 211 -5.04 -3.78 0.42
C SER A 211 -5.82 -2.64 -0.25
N ILE A 212 -5.22 -1.97 -1.24
CA ILE A 212 -5.84 -0.91 -2.02
C ILE A 212 -7.09 -1.41 -2.74
N ASP A 213 -7.01 -2.57 -3.40
CA ASP A 213 -8.14 -3.15 -4.12
C ASP A 213 -9.32 -3.48 -3.20
N GLN A 214 -9.04 -3.92 -1.95
CA GLN A 214 -10.06 -4.13 -0.93
C GLN A 214 -10.68 -2.82 -0.46
N GLU A 215 -9.88 -1.79 -0.18
CA GLU A 215 -10.37 -0.47 0.26
C GLU A 215 -11.20 0.20 -0.84
N ILE A 216 -10.77 0.18 -2.09
CA ILE A 216 -11.52 0.72 -3.24
C ILE A 216 -12.89 0.02 -3.35
N LYS A 217 -12.96 -1.29 -3.17
CA LYS A 217 -14.22 -2.03 -3.19
C LYS A 217 -15.17 -1.52 -2.11
N ILE A 218 -14.70 -1.39 -0.86
CA ILE A 218 -15.50 -0.89 0.27
C ILE A 218 -15.99 0.54 0.03
N LEU A 219 -15.13 1.43 -0.50
CA LEU A 219 -15.51 2.82 -0.77
C LEU A 219 -16.59 2.90 -1.84
N ARG A 220 -16.49 2.12 -2.93
CA ARG A 220 -17.49 2.07 -4.00
C ARG A 220 -18.83 1.52 -3.52
N GLU A 221 -18.83 0.48 -2.69
CA GLU A 221 -20.04 -0.08 -2.09
C GLU A 221 -20.72 0.94 -1.16
N LYS A 222 -19.94 1.71 -0.40
CA LYS A 222 -20.46 2.78 0.46
C LYS A 222 -21.08 3.93 -0.33
N ASP A 223 -20.49 4.32 -1.45
CA ASP A 223 -21.02 5.40 -2.29
C ASP A 223 -22.32 4.97 -2.99
N SER A 224 -22.39 3.73 -3.51
CA SER A 224 -23.61 3.18 -4.11
C SER A 224 -24.78 3.08 -3.11
N THR A 225 -24.50 2.78 -1.85
CA THR A 225 -25.55 2.74 -0.79
C THR A 225 -26.02 4.15 -0.42
N LYS A 226 -25.18 5.18 -0.49
CA LYS A 226 -25.59 6.58 -0.28
C LYS A 226 -26.47 7.07 -1.42
N GLU A 227 -26.16 6.77 -2.67
CA GLU A 227 -26.99 7.16 -3.82
C GLU A 227 -28.36 6.46 -3.79
N ALA A 228 -28.41 5.19 -3.42
CA ALA A 228 -29.66 4.46 -3.24
C ALA A 228 -30.53 5.03 -2.12
N SER A 229 -29.92 5.57 -1.05
CA SER A 229 -30.67 6.18 0.05
C SER A 229 -31.14 7.61 -0.24
N THR A 230 -30.52 8.32 -1.20
CA THR A 230 -30.96 9.65 -1.64
C THR A 230 -32.11 9.61 -2.64
N SER A 231 -32.25 8.51 -3.39
CA SER A 231 -33.36 8.34 -4.35
C SER A 231 -34.66 7.80 -3.72
N GLN A 232 -34.63 7.36 -2.46
CA GLN A 232 -35.81 7.01 -1.70
C GLN A 232 -36.02 7.96 -0.51
N SER A 233 -36.36 9.22 -0.81
CA SER A 233 -36.95 10.10 0.20
C SER A 233 -38.45 9.82 0.38
N SER A 234 -38.81 8.60 0.74
CA SER A 234 -39.99 8.31 1.52
C SER A 234 -39.51 8.04 2.95
N ARG A 235 -39.77 9.02 3.80
CA ARG A 235 -39.57 8.96 5.25
C ARG A 235 -40.33 7.73 5.79
N HIS A 236 -39.69 6.57 5.81
CA HIS A 236 -39.99 5.58 6.81
C HIS A 236 -39.14 5.97 8.02
N ASP A 237 -39.81 6.61 9.01
CA ASP A 237 -39.30 6.75 10.36
C ASP A 237 -38.87 5.34 10.83
N ARG A 238 -37.56 5.06 10.71
CA ARG A 238 -37.00 3.93 11.45
C ARG A 238 -37.13 4.33 12.92
N PRO A 239 -37.86 3.54 13.72
CA PRO A 239 -37.92 3.81 15.15
C PRO A 239 -36.48 3.92 15.68
N PRO A 240 -36.19 4.91 16.56
CA PRO A 240 -34.85 5.09 17.08
C PRO A 240 -34.37 3.77 17.68
N MET A 241 -33.16 3.35 17.32
CA MET A 241 -32.56 2.15 17.88
C MET A 241 -32.56 2.26 19.40
N LYS A 242 -33.34 1.43 20.06
CA LYS A 242 -33.41 1.42 21.52
C LYS A 242 -32.06 0.92 22.04
N LEU A 243 -31.45 1.68 22.93
CA LEU A 243 -30.30 1.21 23.69
C LEU A 243 -30.69 -0.05 24.47
N PHE A 244 -29.91 -1.08 24.43
CA PHE A 244 -30.07 -2.30 25.22
C PHE A 244 -28.77 -2.59 25.99
N VAL A 245 -28.91 -3.19 27.16
CA VAL A 245 -27.77 -3.62 27.98
C VAL A 245 -27.63 -5.14 27.84
N LEU A 246 -26.47 -5.58 27.36
CA LEU A 246 -26.14 -7.00 27.26
C LEU A 246 -25.72 -7.51 28.65
N THR A 247 -26.44 -8.49 29.17
CA THR A 247 -26.12 -9.13 30.47
C THR A 247 -25.78 -10.59 30.28
N ARG A 248 -24.94 -11.12 31.19
CA ARG A 248 -24.43 -12.49 31.08
C ARG A 248 -25.47 -13.53 31.48
N ASN A 249 -26.39 -13.18 32.38
CA ASN A 249 -27.43 -14.08 32.87
C ASN A 249 -28.68 -13.33 33.34
N MET A 250 -29.79 -14.05 33.57
CA MET A 250 -31.08 -13.53 34.02
C MET A 250 -31.00 -12.75 35.36
N ALA A 251 -30.12 -13.13 36.27
CA ALA A 251 -29.98 -12.45 37.54
C ALA A 251 -29.37 -11.04 37.35
N GLN A 252 -28.40 -10.88 36.49
CA GLN A 252 -27.85 -9.57 36.13
C GLN A 252 -28.88 -8.72 35.36
N ALA A 253 -29.68 -9.30 34.47
CA ALA A 253 -30.77 -8.60 33.77
C ALA A 253 -31.78 -7.98 34.74
N LYS A 254 -32.14 -8.70 35.82
CA LYS A 254 -33.06 -8.17 36.88
C LYS A 254 -32.47 -7.01 37.65
N VAL A 255 -31.16 -7.02 37.92
CA VAL A 255 -30.48 -5.94 38.65
C VAL A 255 -30.37 -4.66 37.80
N PHE A 256 -30.00 -4.78 36.53
CA PHE A 256 -29.89 -3.63 35.62
C PHE A 256 -31.26 -3.14 35.12
N GLY A 257 -32.24 -4.03 35.00
CA GLY A 257 -33.61 -3.66 34.57
C GLY A 257 -34.43 -2.90 35.61
N ALA A 258 -34.15 -3.04 36.90
CA ALA A 258 -34.88 -2.36 37.96
C ALA A 258 -34.59 -0.87 38.12
N GLY A 259 -33.49 -0.37 37.57
CA GLY A 259 -33.06 1.02 37.69
C GLY A 259 -33.34 1.90 36.45
N TYR A 260 -33.63 1.31 35.28
CA TYR A 260 -33.79 2.03 34.02
C TYR A 260 -34.97 1.45 33.21
N PRO A 261 -36.20 1.90 33.43
CA PRO A 261 -37.39 1.36 32.79
C PRO A 261 -37.47 1.58 31.27
N SER A 262 -36.53 2.34 30.69
CA SER A 262 -36.48 2.60 29.24
C SER A 262 -35.49 1.71 28.47
N LEU A 263 -34.71 0.86 29.12
CA LEU A 263 -33.71 0.01 28.46
C LEU A 263 -34.17 -1.44 28.39
N ALA A 264 -34.22 -2.00 27.18
CA ALA A 264 -34.41 -3.43 26.98
C ALA A 264 -33.11 -4.18 27.35
N SER A 265 -33.23 -5.22 28.17
CA SER A 265 -32.11 -6.11 28.52
C SER A 265 -32.29 -7.45 27.81
N MET A 266 -31.21 -7.96 27.20
CA MET A 266 -31.14 -9.28 26.56
C MET A 266 -30.05 -10.10 27.24
N THR A 267 -30.28 -11.40 27.34
CA THR A 267 -29.25 -12.34 27.82
C THR A 267 -28.48 -12.93 26.63
N VAL A 268 -27.28 -13.47 26.91
CA VAL A 268 -26.45 -14.12 25.87
C VAL A 268 -27.18 -15.31 25.24
N ASN A 269 -28.16 -15.92 25.94
CA ASN A 269 -28.95 -17.02 25.41
C ASN A 269 -30.15 -16.58 24.53
N ASP A 270 -30.44 -15.29 24.49
CA ASP A 270 -31.50 -14.70 23.65
C ASP A 270 -30.97 -14.24 22.31
N TRP A 271 -29.68 -14.43 22.09
CA TRP A 271 -28.93 -14.10 20.86
C TRP A 271 -28.61 -15.40 20.09
#